data_885d6ea618fa6ae018d06841975ae47a
#
_entry.id   885d6ea618fa6ae018d06841975ae47a
#
_cell.length_a   1.000
_cell.length_b   1.000
_cell.length_c   1.000
_cell.angle_alpha   90.00
_cell.angle_beta   90.00
_cell.angle_gamma   90.00
#
_symmetry.space_group_name_H-M   'P 1'
#
loop_
_entity.id
_entity.type
_entity.pdbx_description
1 polymer ?
#
loop_
_entity_poly.entity_id
_entity_poly.type
_entity_poly.pdbx_seq_one_letter_code
_entity_poly.pdbx_strand_id
1 'polypeptide(L)'
;MGNLLSKENIIAPADYNRWRVPVASVAIYLCIGSVYGWSIYKPPLTRVLGVVTTAADDWNLSEVVWVFPVAIVFLGLAAAFAGKWLEQVGPRMVGVVCACCWGGGYVIGGIGIVTHQLWLLYLGYGVIGGCGLGLGYVSPVSTLIRWFPDR
;
A
#
# COMPACT_ATOMS: atom_id res chain seq x y z
N MET A 1 -14.21 5.73 27.48
CA MET A 1 -14.29 5.01 26.18
C MET A 1 -12.89 4.64 25.77
N GLY A 2 -12.49 3.38 25.93
CA GLY A 2 -11.16 2.92 25.53
C GLY A 2 -10.97 3.12 24.04
N ASN A 3 -9.83 3.68 23.66
CA ASN A 3 -9.49 3.93 22.26
C ASN A 3 -9.35 2.57 21.57
N LEU A 4 -10.29 2.22 20.66
CA LEU A 4 -10.34 0.91 19.96
C LEU A 4 -9.02 0.57 19.25
N LEU A 5 -8.19 1.59 18.99
CA LEU A 5 -6.89 1.48 18.34
C LEU A 5 -5.72 1.33 19.35
N SER A 6 -5.96 1.44 20.65
CA SER A 6 -4.89 1.29 21.65
C SER A 6 -4.40 -0.15 21.72
N LYS A 7 -3.10 -0.31 21.97
CA LYS A 7 -2.42 -1.62 22.06
C LYS A 7 -3.03 -2.52 23.14
N GLU A 8 -3.54 -1.93 24.22
CA GLU A 8 -4.15 -2.65 25.34
C GLU A 8 -5.45 -3.37 24.96
N ASN A 9 -6.20 -2.83 23.97
CA ASN A 9 -7.46 -3.40 23.49
C ASN A 9 -7.26 -4.44 22.34
N ILE A 10 -6.03 -4.81 22.03
CA ILE A 10 -5.68 -5.76 20.96
C ILE A 10 -5.45 -7.17 21.52
N ILE A 11 -5.45 -7.33 22.83
CA ILE A 11 -5.28 -8.64 23.49
C ILE A 11 -6.52 -9.49 23.18
N ALA A 12 -6.29 -10.59 22.47
CA ALA A 12 -7.38 -11.50 22.14
C ALA A 12 -7.78 -12.33 23.36
N PRO A 13 -9.07 -12.66 23.53
CA PRO A 13 -9.53 -13.60 24.55
C PRO A 13 -8.91 -15.00 24.35
N ALA A 14 -8.84 -15.78 25.42
CA ALA A 14 -8.16 -17.09 25.41
C ALA A 14 -8.78 -18.12 24.45
N ASP A 15 -10.06 -17.97 24.12
CA ASP A 15 -10.83 -18.81 23.20
C ASP A 15 -10.81 -18.32 21.74
N TYR A 16 -10.02 -17.27 21.44
CA TYR A 16 -9.95 -16.72 20.09
C TYR A 16 -9.29 -17.69 19.10
N ASN A 17 -10.01 -17.96 17.99
CA ASN A 17 -9.47 -18.82 16.93
C ASN A 17 -8.35 -18.13 16.15
N ARG A 18 -7.09 -18.53 16.42
CA ARG A 18 -5.88 -17.99 15.79
C ARG A 18 -5.84 -18.11 14.26
N TRP A 19 -6.58 -19.07 13.68
CA TRP A 19 -6.62 -19.26 12.24
C TRP A 19 -7.34 -18.17 11.45
N ARG A 20 -8.05 -17.28 12.14
CA ARG A 20 -8.62 -16.07 11.50
C ARG A 20 -7.55 -15.07 11.09
N VAL A 21 -6.40 -15.06 11.77
CA VAL A 21 -5.31 -14.10 11.50
C VAL A 21 -4.67 -14.33 10.13
N PRO A 22 -4.30 -15.57 9.70
CA PRO A 22 -3.83 -15.84 8.36
C PRO A 22 -4.82 -15.41 7.26
N VAL A 23 -6.11 -15.67 7.44
CA VAL A 23 -7.14 -15.29 6.47
C VAL A 23 -7.18 -13.76 6.28
N ALA A 24 -7.18 -13.01 7.38
CA ALA A 24 -7.13 -11.55 7.33
C ALA A 24 -5.83 -11.04 6.67
N SER A 25 -4.70 -11.69 6.95
CA SER A 25 -3.40 -11.36 6.34
C SER A 25 -3.41 -11.58 4.83
N VAL A 26 -3.98 -12.69 4.36
CA VAL A 26 -4.14 -12.97 2.93
C VAL A 26 -5.02 -11.91 2.27
N ALA A 27 -6.13 -11.53 2.89
CA ALA A 27 -7.00 -10.46 2.36
C ALA A 27 -6.25 -9.13 2.19
N ILE A 28 -5.44 -8.74 3.19
CA ILE A 28 -4.59 -7.54 3.09
C ILE A 28 -3.61 -7.66 1.93
N TYR A 29 -2.93 -8.80 1.79
CA TYR A 29 -1.97 -9.02 0.70
C TYR A 29 -2.61 -9.02 -0.69
N LEU A 30 -3.83 -9.52 -0.82
CA LEU A 30 -4.58 -9.42 -2.08
C LEU A 30 -4.88 -7.96 -2.44
N CYS A 31 -5.25 -7.14 -1.45
CA CYS A 31 -5.51 -5.71 -1.68
C CYS A 31 -4.25 -4.94 -2.09
N ILE A 32 -3.13 -5.13 -1.37
CA ILE A 32 -1.88 -4.41 -1.68
C ILE A 32 -1.12 -5.03 -2.85
N GLY A 33 -1.38 -6.29 -3.17
CA GLY A 33 -0.75 -7.02 -4.28
C GLY A 33 -1.08 -6.44 -5.66
N SER A 34 -2.11 -5.60 -5.78
CA SER A 34 -2.46 -4.89 -7.02
C SER A 34 -1.31 -4.03 -7.56
N VAL A 35 -0.33 -3.65 -6.74
CA VAL A 35 0.87 -2.92 -7.17
C VAL A 35 1.67 -3.70 -8.21
N TYR A 36 1.72 -5.02 -8.11
CA TYR A 36 2.45 -5.87 -9.07
C TYR A 36 1.76 -5.95 -10.44
N GLY A 37 0.48 -5.57 -10.51
CA GLY A 37 -0.25 -5.38 -11.76
C GLY A 37 0.12 -4.08 -12.53
N TRP A 38 1.15 -3.35 -12.12
CA TRP A 38 1.55 -2.08 -12.75
C TRP A 38 1.73 -2.17 -14.27
N SER A 39 2.19 -3.32 -14.78
CA SER A 39 2.33 -3.55 -16.21
C SER A 39 1.02 -3.39 -17.00
N ILE A 40 -0.14 -3.67 -16.36
CA ILE A 40 -1.47 -3.56 -16.97
C ILE A 40 -1.88 -2.09 -17.10
N TYR A 41 -1.41 -1.22 -16.19
CA TYR A 41 -1.74 0.20 -16.20
C TYR A 41 -0.91 1.01 -17.21
N LYS A 42 0.26 0.52 -17.63
CA LYS A 42 1.16 1.24 -18.55
C LYS A 42 0.51 1.58 -19.91
N PRO A 43 -0.13 0.64 -20.65
CA PRO A 43 -0.72 0.95 -21.93
C PRO A 43 -1.81 2.04 -21.86
N PRO A 44 -2.80 1.97 -20.95
CA PRO A 44 -3.79 3.04 -20.86
C PRO A 44 -3.21 4.38 -20.37
N LEU A 45 -2.17 4.39 -19.55
CA LEU A 45 -1.55 5.63 -19.08
C LEU A 45 -0.78 6.36 -20.18
N THR A 46 -0.21 5.63 -21.12
CA THR A 46 0.50 6.20 -22.27
C THR A 46 -0.43 6.56 -23.44
N ARG A 47 -1.73 6.42 -23.28
CA ARG A 47 -2.76 6.70 -24.28
C ARG A 47 -3.97 7.40 -23.69
N VAL A 48 -3.76 8.23 -22.70
CA VAL A 48 -4.86 8.94 -21.99
C VAL A 48 -5.59 9.90 -22.91
N LEU A 49 -4.86 10.56 -23.82
CA LEU A 49 -5.40 11.50 -24.81
C LEU A 49 -5.66 10.80 -26.15
N GLY A 50 -4.85 9.81 -26.53
CA GLY A 50 -5.01 9.01 -27.75
C GLY A 50 -5.60 7.63 -27.44
N VAL A 51 -6.66 7.23 -28.17
CA VAL A 51 -7.38 5.96 -27.90
C VAL A 51 -6.65 4.76 -28.54
N VAL A 52 -6.16 4.88 -29.75
CA VAL A 52 -5.51 3.80 -30.52
C VAL A 52 -4.00 4.01 -30.63
N THR A 53 -3.59 5.24 -30.89
CA THR A 53 -2.19 5.66 -31.01
C THR A 53 -1.92 6.74 -29.96
N THR A 54 -0.67 6.81 -29.47
CA THR A 54 -0.24 7.83 -28.53
C THR A 54 -0.36 9.23 -29.17
N ALA A 55 -1.02 10.17 -28.51
CA ALA A 55 -1.06 11.57 -28.93
C ALA A 55 0.27 12.27 -28.63
N ALA A 56 0.50 13.44 -29.23
CA ALA A 56 1.75 14.18 -29.04
C ALA A 56 1.99 14.61 -27.59
N ASP A 57 0.90 14.87 -26.85
CA ASP A 57 0.93 15.31 -25.44
C ASP A 57 0.74 14.16 -24.43
N ASP A 58 0.61 12.91 -24.89
CA ASP A 58 0.56 11.75 -24.00
C ASP A 58 1.91 11.48 -23.37
N TRP A 59 1.88 10.91 -22.16
CA TRP A 59 3.10 10.56 -21.42
C TRP A 59 3.91 9.48 -22.13
N ASN A 60 5.21 9.64 -22.15
CA ASN A 60 6.10 8.62 -22.70
C ASN A 60 6.15 7.40 -21.77
N LEU A 61 6.27 6.21 -22.36
CA LEU A 61 6.41 4.98 -21.59
C LEU A 61 7.61 5.04 -20.61
N SER A 62 8.70 5.67 -21.02
CA SER A 62 9.89 5.86 -20.16
C SER A 62 9.62 6.66 -18.91
N GLU A 63 8.68 7.60 -18.94
CA GLU A 63 8.28 8.40 -17.78
C GLU A 63 7.38 7.60 -16.86
N VAL A 64 6.37 6.92 -17.40
CA VAL A 64 5.40 6.14 -16.62
C VAL A 64 6.05 4.92 -15.93
N VAL A 65 7.07 4.32 -16.55
CA VAL A 65 7.76 3.15 -16.00
C VAL A 65 8.39 3.43 -14.64
N TRP A 66 8.95 4.62 -14.40
CA TRP A 66 9.63 4.97 -13.15
C TRP A 66 8.72 5.12 -11.94
N VAL A 67 7.41 5.25 -12.11
CA VAL A 67 6.45 5.33 -11.01
C VAL A 67 6.53 4.08 -10.11
N PHE A 68 6.65 2.91 -10.71
CA PHE A 68 6.75 1.64 -9.96
C PHE A 68 8.06 1.52 -9.15
N PRO A 69 9.27 1.74 -9.72
CA PRO A 69 10.50 1.78 -8.94
C PRO A 69 10.45 2.76 -7.77
N VAL A 70 9.89 3.95 -7.96
CA VAL A 70 9.70 4.92 -6.87
C VAL A 70 8.82 4.34 -5.77
N ALA A 71 7.70 3.69 -6.11
CA ALA A 71 6.84 3.03 -5.12
C ALA A 71 7.59 1.95 -4.33
N ILE A 72 8.45 1.15 -4.99
CA ILE A 72 9.24 0.11 -4.32
C ILE A 72 10.31 0.71 -3.39
N VAL A 73 10.95 1.80 -3.78
CA VAL A 73 11.91 2.52 -2.90
C VAL A 73 11.21 3.01 -1.63
N PHE A 74 10.06 3.68 -1.77
CA PHE A 74 9.30 4.16 -0.61
C PHE A 74 8.69 3.04 0.22
N LEU A 75 8.31 1.92 -0.40
CA LEU A 75 7.93 0.68 0.29
C LEU A 75 9.07 0.21 1.21
N GLY A 76 10.30 0.11 0.68
CA GLY A 76 11.47 -0.33 1.45
C GLY A 76 11.79 0.62 2.61
N LEU A 77 11.79 1.93 2.35
CA LEU A 77 12.02 2.95 3.38
C LEU A 77 10.94 2.90 4.48
N ALA A 78 9.67 2.88 4.10
CA ALA A 78 8.58 2.79 5.06
C ALA A 78 8.64 1.50 5.89
N ALA A 79 8.94 0.36 5.28
CA ALA A 79 9.09 -0.92 5.97
C ALA A 79 10.22 -0.89 6.99
N ALA A 80 11.35 -0.23 6.70
CA ALA A 80 12.48 -0.09 7.61
C ALA A 80 12.11 0.66 8.91
N PHE A 81 11.29 1.71 8.80
CA PHE A 81 10.82 2.47 9.96
C PHE A 81 9.59 1.85 10.63
N ALA A 82 8.76 1.15 9.87
CA ALA A 82 7.49 0.58 10.33
C ALA A 82 7.66 -0.45 11.44
N GLY A 83 8.74 -1.21 11.46
CA GLY A 83 8.96 -2.26 12.46
C GLY A 83 8.92 -1.73 13.90
N LYS A 84 9.72 -0.72 14.21
CA LYS A 84 9.76 -0.09 15.53
C LYS A 84 8.43 0.60 15.87
N TRP A 85 7.86 1.30 14.93
CA TRP A 85 6.59 2.00 15.13
C TRP A 85 5.43 1.05 15.37
N LEU A 86 5.37 -0.07 14.65
CA LEU A 86 4.37 -1.13 14.82
C LEU A 86 4.40 -1.72 16.24
N GLU A 87 5.59 -1.88 16.83
CA GLU A 87 5.74 -2.38 18.22
C GLU A 87 5.18 -1.41 19.26
N GLN A 88 5.24 -0.12 18.99
CA GLN A 88 4.75 0.92 19.88
C GLN A 88 3.23 1.08 19.80
N VAL A 89 2.68 1.21 18.59
CA VAL A 89 1.27 1.58 18.37
C VAL A 89 0.34 0.39 18.12
N GLY A 90 0.91 -0.75 17.72
CA GLY A 90 0.15 -1.98 17.44
C GLY A 90 -0.37 -2.09 16.00
N PRO A 91 -0.75 -3.32 15.58
CA PRO A 91 -1.05 -3.63 14.18
C PRO A 91 -2.34 -2.96 13.65
N ARG A 92 -3.32 -2.67 14.51
CA ARG A 92 -4.57 -2.00 14.07
C ARG A 92 -4.32 -0.58 13.60
N MET A 93 -3.54 0.20 14.36
CA MET A 93 -3.22 1.57 13.99
C MET A 93 -2.40 1.61 12.69
N VAL A 94 -1.39 0.73 12.59
CA VAL A 94 -0.58 0.62 11.38
C VAL A 94 -1.43 0.24 10.17
N GLY A 95 -2.40 -0.67 10.33
CA GLY A 95 -3.36 -1.03 9.28
C GLY A 95 -4.23 0.13 8.82
N VAL A 96 -4.73 0.96 9.74
CA VAL A 96 -5.52 2.17 9.39
C VAL A 96 -4.66 3.16 8.61
N VAL A 97 -3.44 3.45 9.07
CA VAL A 97 -2.53 4.37 8.38
C VAL A 97 -2.14 3.81 7.01
N CYS A 98 -1.87 2.51 6.90
CA CYS A 98 -1.65 1.82 5.62
C CYS A 98 -2.82 2.04 4.66
N ALA A 99 -4.06 1.80 5.12
CA ALA A 99 -5.26 1.97 4.29
C ALA A 99 -5.44 3.43 3.84
N CYS A 100 -5.19 4.40 4.72
CA CYS A 100 -5.25 5.82 4.37
C CYS A 100 -4.16 6.21 3.36
N CYS A 101 -2.92 5.75 3.56
CA CYS A 101 -1.82 6.06 2.64
C CYS A 101 -2.02 5.37 1.29
N TRP A 102 -2.36 4.08 1.27
CA TRP A 102 -2.57 3.34 0.03
C TRP A 102 -3.78 3.84 -0.74
N GLY A 103 -4.94 3.95 -0.08
CA GLY A 103 -6.16 4.48 -0.69
C GLY A 103 -6.04 5.94 -1.11
N GLY A 104 -5.47 6.79 -0.26
CA GLY A 104 -5.17 8.19 -0.56
C GLY A 104 -4.20 8.34 -1.73
N GLY A 105 -3.19 7.48 -1.79
CA GLY A 105 -2.23 7.41 -2.90
C GLY A 105 -2.91 7.12 -4.24
N TYR A 106 -3.86 6.18 -4.28
CA TYR A 106 -4.68 5.91 -5.47
C TYR A 106 -5.55 7.10 -5.88
N VAL A 107 -6.19 7.75 -4.92
CA VAL A 107 -7.04 8.92 -5.20
C VAL A 107 -6.20 10.07 -5.78
N ILE A 108 -5.06 10.40 -5.17
CA ILE A 108 -4.17 11.45 -5.66
C ILE A 108 -3.60 11.08 -7.03
N GLY A 109 -3.16 9.83 -7.22
CA GLY A 109 -2.70 9.32 -8.51
C GLY A 109 -3.79 9.40 -9.58
N GLY A 110 -5.03 9.03 -9.24
CA GLY A 110 -6.20 9.15 -10.12
C GLY A 110 -6.48 10.59 -10.52
N ILE A 111 -6.41 11.54 -9.59
CA ILE A 111 -6.50 12.98 -9.90
C ILE A 111 -5.37 13.39 -10.87
N GLY A 112 -4.14 12.90 -10.64
CA GLY A 112 -3.01 13.13 -11.54
C GLY A 112 -3.27 12.67 -12.97
N ILE A 113 -3.93 11.53 -13.14
CA ILE A 113 -4.31 11.01 -14.47
C ILE A 113 -5.37 11.91 -15.11
N VAL A 114 -6.43 12.26 -14.38
CA VAL A 114 -7.52 13.12 -14.90
C VAL A 114 -7.05 14.52 -15.25
N THR A 115 -6.16 15.10 -14.45
CA THR A 115 -5.58 16.44 -14.68
C THR A 115 -4.37 16.42 -15.61
N HIS A 116 -3.97 15.23 -16.11
CA HIS A 116 -2.81 15.00 -16.96
C HIS A 116 -1.50 15.53 -16.33
N GLN A 117 -1.34 15.34 -15.01
CA GLN A 117 -0.17 15.79 -14.26
C GLN A 117 0.63 14.61 -13.71
N LEU A 118 1.69 14.25 -14.40
CA LEU A 118 2.54 13.08 -14.09
C LEU A 118 3.14 13.15 -12.67
N TRP A 119 3.51 14.34 -12.18
CA TRP A 119 4.08 14.50 -10.85
C TRP A 119 3.10 14.12 -9.72
N LEU A 120 1.79 14.32 -9.92
CA LEU A 120 0.76 13.86 -8.97
C LEU A 120 0.67 12.32 -8.93
N LEU A 121 0.88 11.67 -10.06
CA LEU A 121 0.95 10.20 -10.12
C LEU A 121 2.17 9.68 -9.36
N TYR A 122 3.34 10.31 -9.52
CA TYR A 122 4.54 9.98 -8.75
C TYR A 122 4.35 10.20 -7.26
N LEU A 123 3.78 11.34 -6.87
CA LEU A 123 3.55 11.66 -5.46
C LEU A 123 2.49 10.72 -4.85
N GLY A 124 1.35 10.58 -5.50
CA GLY A 124 0.23 9.77 -4.99
C GLY A 124 0.56 8.29 -4.96
N TYR A 125 0.73 7.70 -6.12
CA TYR A 125 0.97 6.26 -6.23
C TYR A 125 2.40 5.88 -5.80
N GLY A 126 3.42 6.64 -6.24
CA GLY A 126 4.82 6.33 -5.96
C GLY A 126 5.19 6.56 -4.49
N VAL A 127 5.04 7.77 -3.99
CA VAL A 127 5.51 8.13 -2.65
C VAL A 127 4.51 7.70 -1.58
N ILE A 128 3.31 8.25 -1.59
CA ILE A 128 2.30 8.02 -0.53
C ILE A 128 1.82 6.56 -0.57
N GLY A 129 1.49 6.05 -1.76
CA GLY A 129 1.12 4.66 -1.96
C GLY A 129 2.24 3.70 -1.59
N GLY A 130 3.49 3.98 -1.99
CA GLY A 130 4.67 3.21 -1.60
C GLY A 130 4.86 3.10 -0.09
N CYS A 131 4.70 4.21 0.64
CA CYS A 131 4.72 4.19 2.11
C CYS A 131 3.59 3.32 2.68
N GLY A 132 2.38 3.43 2.14
CA GLY A 132 1.25 2.58 2.52
C GLY A 132 1.54 1.10 2.32
N LEU A 133 2.13 0.74 1.17
CA LEU A 133 2.56 -0.63 0.87
C LEU A 133 3.55 -1.17 1.91
N GLY A 134 4.58 -0.38 2.28
CA GLY A 134 5.58 -0.79 3.27
C GLY A 134 4.96 -1.09 4.63
N LEU A 135 4.06 -0.23 5.10
CA LEU A 135 3.29 -0.43 6.33
C LEU A 135 2.41 -1.69 6.25
N GLY A 136 1.70 -1.86 5.13
CA GLY A 136 0.82 -2.99 4.87
C GLY A 136 1.55 -4.31 4.74
N TYR A 137 2.81 -4.30 4.30
CA TYR A 137 3.62 -5.50 4.20
C TYR A 137 4.13 -5.98 5.56
N VAL A 138 4.66 -5.07 6.38
CA VAL A 138 5.28 -5.42 7.67
C VAL A 138 4.25 -5.84 8.71
N SER A 139 3.07 -5.22 8.73
CA SER A 139 2.06 -5.45 9.77
C SER A 139 1.53 -6.90 9.81
N PRO A 140 1.09 -7.53 8.71
CA PRO A 140 0.65 -8.92 8.73
C PRO A 140 1.78 -9.91 9.05
N VAL A 141 3.00 -9.69 8.51
CA VAL A 141 4.16 -10.56 8.78
C VAL A 141 4.48 -10.58 10.27
N SER A 142 4.64 -9.41 10.87
CA SER A 142 4.94 -9.30 12.31
C SER A 142 3.83 -9.90 13.18
N THR A 143 2.57 -9.73 12.77
CA THR A 143 1.42 -10.30 13.48
C THR A 143 1.44 -11.83 13.39
N LEU A 144 1.67 -12.40 12.21
CA LEU A 144 1.72 -13.85 12.02
C LEU A 144 2.82 -14.50 12.83
N ILE A 145 4.04 -13.94 12.84
CA ILE A 145 5.17 -14.43 13.63
C ILE A 145 4.82 -14.48 15.13
N ARG A 146 4.11 -13.48 15.63
CA ARG A 146 3.70 -13.42 17.04
C ARG A 146 2.59 -14.41 17.39
N TRP A 147 1.67 -14.70 16.45
CA TRP A 147 0.56 -15.64 16.65
C TRP A 147 0.93 -17.11 16.44
N PHE A 148 2.00 -17.37 15.69
CA PHE A 148 2.46 -18.73 15.36
C PHE A 148 3.96 -18.91 15.67
N PRO A 149 4.37 -18.76 16.96
CA PRO A 149 5.76 -18.96 17.34
C PRO A 149 6.19 -20.45 17.27
N ASP A 150 5.22 -21.33 17.13
CA ASP A 150 5.36 -22.79 17.04
C ASP A 150 5.56 -23.31 15.60
N ARG A 151 5.61 -22.41 14.58
CA ARG A 151 5.75 -22.80 13.16
C ARG A 151 6.67 -21.88 12.36
#